data_3182d6b5c469aca4107fe8b1b4f7ba42
#
_entry.id   3182d6b5c469aca4107fe8b1b4f7ba42
#
_cell.length_a   1.000
_cell.length_b   1.000
_cell.length_c   1.000
_cell.angle_alpha   90.00
_cell.angle_beta   90.00
_cell.angle_gamma   90.00
#
_symmetry.space_group_name_H-M   'P 1'
#
loop_
_entity.id
_entity.type
_entity.pdbx_description
1 polymer ?
#
loop_
_entity_poly.entity_id
_entity_poly.type
_entity_poly.pdbx_seq_one_letter_code
_entity_poly.pdbx_strand_id
1 'polypeptide(L)' 'MEGYCVKCKAKREIKNPTQVTLKNGKPAVQGVCSVCGTKMFVVGKKL' A
#
# COMPACT_ATOMS: atom_id res chain seq x y z
N MET A 1 -7.13 -2.95 -5.04
CA MET A 1 -6.11 -1.89 -5.17
C MET A 1 -4.73 -2.52 -5.25
N GLU A 2 -3.88 -1.99 -6.10
CA GLU A 2 -2.55 -2.58 -6.21
C GLU A 2 -1.46 -1.56 -5.89
N GLY A 3 -0.34 -2.08 -5.40
CA GLY A 3 0.82 -1.28 -5.09
C GLY A 3 2.08 -2.05 -5.39
N TYR A 4 3.21 -1.42 -5.20
CA TYR A 4 4.49 -2.05 -5.48
C TYR A 4 5.04 -2.71 -4.21
N CYS A 5 5.29 -4.00 -4.29
CA CYS A 5 5.87 -4.74 -3.19
C CYS A 5 7.39 -4.78 -3.36
N VAL A 6 8.11 -4.13 -2.45
CA VAL A 6 9.57 -4.08 -2.55
C VAL A 6 10.21 -5.44 -2.28
N LYS A 7 9.53 -6.29 -1.54
CA LYS A 7 10.03 -7.63 -1.25
C LYS A 7 9.85 -8.57 -2.44
N CYS A 8 8.71 -8.48 -3.11
CA CYS A 8 8.46 -9.26 -4.32
C CYS A 8 9.09 -8.63 -5.55
N LYS A 9 9.47 -7.35 -5.47
CA LYS A 9 10.03 -6.57 -6.57
C LYS A 9 9.09 -6.53 -7.78
N ALA A 10 7.78 -6.46 -7.51
CA ALA A 10 6.77 -6.43 -8.55
C ALA A 10 5.50 -5.84 -7.99
N LYS A 11 4.62 -5.41 -8.88
CA LYS A 11 3.31 -4.91 -8.47
C LYS A 11 2.49 -6.07 -7.92
N ARG A 12 1.87 -5.85 -6.78
CA ARG A 12 1.02 -6.85 -6.14
C ARG A 12 -0.26 -6.21 -5.66
N GLU A 13 -1.29 -7.03 -5.51
CA GLU A 13 -2.54 -6.57 -4.94
C GLU A 13 -2.36 -6.28 -3.46
N ILE A 14 -2.90 -5.17 -2.99
CA ILE A 14 -2.86 -4.81 -1.58
C ILE A 14 -4.04 -5.46 -0.88
N LYS A 15 -3.74 -6.24 0.15
CA LYS A 15 -4.74 -6.90 0.97
C LYS A 15 -5.10 -6.00 2.15
N ASN A 16 -6.40 -5.87 2.42
CA ASN A 16 -6.92 -5.01 3.48
C ASN A 16 -6.41 -3.57 3.38
N PRO A 17 -6.63 -2.91 2.24
CA PRO A 17 -6.17 -1.54 2.09
C PRO A 17 -6.87 -0.61 3.06
N THR A 18 -6.11 0.26 3.71
CA THR A 18 -6.63 1.20 4.68
C THR A 18 -6.20 2.61 4.32
N GLN A 19 -7.18 3.52 4.24
CA GLN A 19 -6.88 4.91 3.96
C GLN A 19 -6.28 5.57 5.20
N VAL A 20 -5.14 6.22 5.02
CA VAL A 20 -4.49 6.95 6.11
C VAL A 20 -4.07 8.33 5.60
N THR A 21 -3.87 9.24 6.54
CA THR A 21 -3.40 10.59 6.22
C THR A 21 -2.02 10.76 6.83
N LEU A 22 -1.07 11.19 6.02
CA LEU A 22 0.28 11.43 6.49
C LEU A 22 0.37 12.77 7.21
N LYS A 23 1.47 12.97 7.93
CA LYS A 23 1.67 14.22 8.67
C LYS A 23 1.72 15.45 7.76
N ASN A 24 2.16 15.26 6.54
CA ASN A 24 2.21 16.35 5.57
C ASN A 24 0.86 16.59 4.88
N GLY A 25 -0.19 15.91 5.32
CA GLY A 25 -1.54 16.10 4.79
C GLY A 25 -1.82 15.33 3.52
N LYS A 26 -0.90 14.53 3.04
CA LYS A 26 -1.11 13.74 1.83
C LYS A 26 -1.84 12.43 2.14
N PRO A 27 -2.77 12.03 1.27
CA PRO A 27 -3.44 10.74 1.46
C PRO A 27 -2.48 9.58 1.14
N ALA A 28 -2.70 8.48 1.82
CA ALA A 28 -1.92 7.28 1.58
C ALA A 28 -2.78 6.07 1.85
N VAL A 29 -2.37 4.94 1.33
CA VAL A 29 -3.06 3.68 1.56
C VAL A 29 -2.05 2.69 2.13
N GLN A 30 -2.42 2.04 3.20
CA GLN A 30 -1.60 1.05 3.87
C GLN A 30 -2.27 -0.31 3.78
N GLY A 31 -1.49 -1.33 3.51
CA GLY A 31 -2.02 -2.68 3.45
C GLY A 31 -0.90 -3.69 3.46
N VAL A 32 -1.21 -4.91 3.07
CA VAL A 32 -0.20 -5.97 3.03
C VAL A 32 -0.20 -6.60 1.64
N CYS A 33 0.95 -7.12 1.25
CA CYS A 33 1.09 -7.84 0.01
C CYS A 33 0.32 -9.15 0.09
N SER A 34 -0.49 -9.43 -0.93
CA SER A 34 -1.29 -10.67 -0.95
C SER A 34 -0.44 -11.91 -1.22
N VAL A 35 0.78 -11.73 -1.65
CA VAL A 35 1.68 -12.84 -2.00
C VAL A 35 2.66 -13.13 -0.86
N CYS A 36 3.39 -12.13 -0.42
CA CYS A 36 4.42 -12.32 0.60
C CYS A 36 4.02 -11.83 2.00
N GLY A 37 2.88 -11.15 2.11
CA GLY A 37 2.41 -10.64 3.39
C GLY A 37 3.18 -9.46 3.94
N THR A 38 4.03 -8.85 3.13
CA THR A 38 4.81 -7.69 3.55
C THR A 38 3.94 -6.45 3.56
N LYS A 39 4.10 -5.62 4.57
CA LYS A 39 3.37 -4.37 4.63
C LYS A 39 3.75 -3.48 3.46
N MET A 40 2.74 -2.91 2.83
CA MET A 40 2.91 -2.03 1.69
C MET A 40 2.31 -0.67 1.99
N PHE A 41 2.91 0.36 1.43
CA PHE A 41 2.47 1.72 1.67
C PHE A 41 2.48 2.49 0.36
N VAL A 42 1.34 3.05 0.00
CA VAL A 42 1.21 3.80 -1.26
C VAL A 42 0.82 5.23 -0.93
N VAL A 43 1.69 6.16 -1.27
CA VAL A 43 1.48 7.59 -0.98
C VAL A 43 0.83 8.26 -2.19
N GLY A 44 -0.11 9.15 -1.93
CA GLY A 44 -0.79 9.89 -2.99
C GLY A 44 -1.95 9.15 -3.61
N LYS A 45 -2.38 8.05 -3.03
CA LYS A 45 -3.51 7.28 -3.52
C LYS A 45 -4.69 7.40 -2.56
N LYS A 46 -5.89 7.30 -3.11
CA LYS A 46 -7.12 7.25 -2.32
C LYS A 46 -7.89 5.98 -2.63
N LEU A 47 -8.57 5.49 -1.63
CA LEU A 47 -9.49 4.37 -1.84
C LEU A 47 -10.73 4.80 -2.59
#